data_6037f21f493da3ad0c569a4c42c9eee1
#
_entry.id   6037f21f493da3ad0c569a4c42c9eee1
#
_cell.length_a   1.000
_cell.length_b   1.000
_cell.length_c   1.000
_cell.angle_alpha   90.00
_cell.angle_beta   90.00
_cell.angle_gamma   90.00
#
_symmetry.space_group_name_H-M   'P 1'
#
loop_
_entity.id
_entity.type
_entity.pdbx_description
1 polymer ?
#
loop_
_entity_poly.entity_id
_entity_poly.type
_entity_poly.pdbx_seq_one_letter_code
_entity_poly.pdbx_strand_id
1 'polypeptide(L)'
;DASFSFSLNNTSTQSSFNGTQMKEDKTRASLDQMGFVYTQKVSNRNLLRYVNFGFGYHKSKNFNRLFSMGGVLDGLSQSWQLSGDLNDAGINGTDFDNILDDKNPYGAYFNREKYSILSMMALRTGVVDWNPEYDAEYKGEDNIRKIPVLGWDGERNNFYSEEKGGISEYDFSIAFNLGDRVYLGATLGIYDVLYDRFSSYTEDLIGYQATDERDNRIYSIPVEGDQAVSNGGYTLDNYYRLEGSGVDLKLGAIIRPFEESPFRIGLSVHTPTWYELTETTNAVLSSDIMAFEAPYQENLSNYLTPLYLTYDYRLSTPWKFNVSAGTTIGGLIALGAEYEYADYSTSRLEDLEGFQLGDQISVEKFLNGVSTLRVGMEARIAPSFSLRAGYNHSSAMFKDDAYSALAVYRTSTDFNNVKEKDT
;
A
#
# COMPACT_ATOMS: atom_id res chain seq x y z
N ASP A 1 -37.50 -1.50 -6.93
CA ASP A 1 -36.95 -1.23 -5.61
C ASP A 1 -35.72 -0.34 -5.73
N ALA A 2 -35.54 0.57 -4.79
CA ALA A 2 -34.35 1.41 -4.68
C ALA A 2 -33.82 1.38 -3.25
N SER A 3 -32.50 1.42 -3.10
CA SER A 3 -31.84 1.48 -1.80
C SER A 3 -30.65 2.42 -1.85
N PHE A 4 -30.33 3.03 -0.72
CA PHE A 4 -29.09 3.80 -0.54
C PHE A 4 -28.63 3.70 0.91
N SER A 5 -27.33 3.76 1.10
CA SER A 5 -26.69 3.66 2.40
C SER A 5 -25.60 4.71 2.53
N PHE A 6 -25.61 5.39 3.66
CA PHE A 6 -24.57 6.33 4.07
C PHE A 6 -23.93 5.82 5.36
N SER A 7 -22.63 5.99 5.50
CA SER A 7 -21.94 5.73 6.74
C SER A 7 -21.14 6.93 7.23
N LEU A 8 -20.93 6.94 8.53
CA LEU A 8 -19.94 7.79 9.19
C LEU A 8 -18.87 6.85 9.74
N ASN A 9 -17.73 6.80 9.06
CA ASN A 9 -16.62 5.94 9.43
C ASN A 9 -15.61 6.74 10.26
N ASN A 10 -15.24 6.19 11.41
CA ASN A 10 -14.13 6.67 12.22
C ASN A 10 -13.03 5.62 12.20
N THR A 11 -11.88 5.98 11.63
CA THR A 11 -10.68 5.15 11.63
C THR A 11 -9.76 5.67 12.71
N SER A 12 -9.41 4.82 13.66
CA SER A 12 -8.45 5.12 14.73
C SER A 12 -7.23 4.25 14.54
N THR A 13 -6.05 4.87 14.44
CA THR A 13 -4.77 4.17 14.36
C THR A 13 -3.98 4.47 15.63
N GLN A 14 -3.34 3.46 16.17
CA GLN A 14 -2.45 3.58 17.32
C GLN A 14 -1.14 2.91 17.00
N SER A 15 -0.04 3.61 17.22
CA SER A 15 1.31 3.10 17.05
C SER A 15 2.05 3.09 18.38
N SER A 16 3.08 2.26 18.47
CA SER A 16 4.02 2.26 19.58
C SER A 16 5.42 1.99 19.02
N PHE A 17 6.34 2.91 19.26
CA PHE A 17 7.73 2.81 18.85
C PHE A 17 8.63 3.26 19.99
N ASN A 18 9.58 2.39 20.42
CA ASN A 18 10.53 2.64 21.51
C ASN A 18 9.89 3.30 22.74
N GLY A 19 8.72 2.78 23.17
CA GLY A 19 8.00 3.29 24.34
C GLY A 19 7.13 4.54 24.09
N THR A 20 7.25 5.18 22.96
CA THR A 20 6.38 6.32 22.56
C THR A 20 5.13 5.77 21.89
N GLN A 21 3.96 6.24 22.33
CA GLN A 21 2.67 5.90 21.72
C GLN A 21 2.09 7.12 21.03
N MET A 22 1.59 6.92 19.81
CA MET A 22 0.89 7.92 19.02
C MET A 22 -0.47 7.38 18.61
N LYS A 23 -1.44 8.29 18.48
CA LYS A 23 -2.80 7.94 18.07
C LYS A 23 -3.32 8.98 17.10
N GLU A 24 -3.89 8.49 15.99
CA GLU A 24 -4.56 9.32 15.00
C GLU A 24 -5.99 8.85 14.81
N ASP A 25 -6.91 9.80 14.70
CA ASP A 25 -8.33 9.55 14.47
C ASP A 25 -8.78 10.32 13.22
N LYS A 26 -9.47 9.63 12.30
CA LYS A 26 -10.03 10.25 11.11
C LYS A 26 -11.49 9.86 10.94
N THR A 27 -12.36 10.85 10.98
CA THR A 27 -13.79 10.67 10.76
C THR A 27 -14.19 11.15 9.37
N ARG A 28 -14.95 10.35 8.64
CA ARG A 28 -15.43 10.70 7.30
C ARG A 28 -16.82 10.16 7.03
N ALA A 29 -17.67 11.00 6.43
CA ALA A 29 -18.94 10.57 5.86
C ALA A 29 -18.71 10.00 4.46
N SER A 30 -19.41 8.94 4.11
CA SER A 30 -19.31 8.27 2.81
C SER A 30 -20.68 7.81 2.33
N LEU A 31 -20.94 7.94 1.02
CA LEU A 31 -22.00 7.19 0.35
C LEU A 31 -21.42 5.80 0.06
N ASP A 32 -21.95 4.77 0.73
CA ASP A 32 -21.39 3.43 0.62
C ASP A 32 -22.08 2.60 -0.44
N GLN A 33 -23.38 2.81 -0.62
CA GLN A 33 -24.16 2.02 -1.56
C GLN A 33 -25.36 2.80 -2.08
N MET A 34 -25.63 2.62 -3.36
CA MET A 34 -26.89 3.01 -4.01
C MET A 34 -27.30 1.89 -4.97
N GLY A 35 -28.55 1.51 -5.00
CA GLY A 35 -29.03 0.44 -5.86
C GLY A 35 -30.43 0.67 -6.36
N PHE A 36 -30.68 0.22 -7.59
CA PHE A 36 -31.98 0.20 -8.20
C PHE A 36 -32.21 -1.15 -8.88
N VAL A 37 -33.39 -1.76 -8.67
CA VAL A 37 -33.79 -3.01 -9.32
C VAL A 37 -35.17 -2.85 -9.95
N TYR A 38 -35.24 -3.16 -11.25
CA TYR A 38 -36.45 -3.27 -12.02
C TYR A 38 -36.76 -4.73 -12.31
N THR A 39 -37.97 -5.19 -11.93
CA THR A 39 -38.44 -6.56 -12.12
C THR A 39 -39.53 -6.63 -13.14
N GLN A 40 -39.31 -7.36 -14.22
CA GLN A 40 -40.29 -7.63 -15.26
C GLN A 40 -40.85 -9.07 -15.08
N LYS A 41 -42.15 -9.16 -14.84
CA LYS A 41 -42.81 -10.45 -14.87
C LYS A 41 -43.05 -10.89 -16.31
N VAL A 42 -42.60 -12.10 -16.66
CA VAL A 42 -42.70 -12.63 -18.02
C VAL A 42 -43.90 -13.57 -18.14
N SER A 43 -44.03 -14.55 -17.21
CA SER A 43 -45.07 -15.55 -17.28
C SER A 43 -45.32 -16.22 -15.93
N ASN A 44 -46.52 -16.71 -15.70
CA ASN A 44 -46.87 -17.60 -14.58
C ASN A 44 -46.79 -19.09 -14.96
N ARG A 45 -46.76 -19.42 -16.23
CA ARG A 45 -46.86 -20.80 -16.76
C ARG A 45 -45.59 -21.30 -17.40
N ASN A 46 -44.75 -20.41 -17.93
CA ASN A 46 -43.50 -20.76 -18.60
C ASN A 46 -42.37 -20.94 -17.55
N LEU A 47 -41.30 -21.59 -17.97
CA LEU A 47 -40.08 -21.78 -17.16
C LEU A 47 -39.51 -20.41 -16.73
N LEU A 48 -39.40 -19.44 -17.64
CA LEU A 48 -38.99 -18.08 -17.32
C LEU A 48 -40.13 -17.32 -16.67
N ARG A 49 -39.99 -17.03 -15.37
CA ARG A 49 -40.96 -16.33 -14.54
C ARG A 49 -40.74 -14.82 -14.50
N TYR A 50 -39.51 -14.43 -14.22
CA TYR A 50 -39.13 -13.04 -14.05
C TYR A 50 -37.78 -12.78 -14.69
N VAL A 51 -37.61 -11.55 -15.18
CA VAL A 51 -36.31 -10.96 -15.56
C VAL A 51 -36.12 -9.74 -14.69
N ASN A 52 -34.95 -9.62 -14.09
CA ASN A 52 -34.59 -8.48 -13.26
C ASN A 52 -33.42 -7.73 -13.92
N PHE A 53 -33.49 -6.42 -13.88
CA PHE A 53 -32.40 -5.52 -14.28
C PHE A 53 -31.99 -4.75 -13.05
N GLY A 54 -30.69 -4.72 -12.75
CA GLY A 54 -30.14 -4.01 -11.61
C GLY A 54 -29.08 -3.02 -12.03
N PHE A 55 -29.06 -1.90 -11.32
CA PHE A 55 -27.94 -0.98 -11.27
C PHE A 55 -27.53 -0.83 -9.82
N GLY A 56 -26.24 -0.95 -9.55
CA GLY A 56 -25.65 -0.78 -8.24
C GLY A 56 -24.45 0.16 -8.29
N TYR A 57 -24.28 0.91 -7.25
CA TYR A 57 -23.04 1.60 -6.90
C TYR A 57 -22.69 1.16 -5.49
N HIS A 58 -21.44 0.80 -5.27
CA HIS A 58 -20.94 0.61 -3.91
C HIS A 58 -19.45 0.97 -3.82
N LYS A 59 -19.05 1.43 -2.63
CA LYS A 59 -17.68 1.69 -2.30
C LYS A 59 -17.00 0.39 -1.88
N SER A 60 -16.27 -0.21 -2.80
CA SER A 60 -15.63 -1.51 -2.62
C SER A 60 -14.46 -1.44 -1.63
N LYS A 61 -13.71 -0.33 -1.63
CA LYS A 61 -12.61 -0.05 -0.71
C LYS A 61 -12.60 1.40 -0.26
N ASN A 62 -12.17 1.63 0.97
CA ASN A 62 -11.95 2.94 1.56
C ASN A 62 -10.51 3.01 2.07
N PHE A 63 -9.72 3.93 1.54
CA PHE A 63 -8.29 4.10 1.87
C PHE A 63 -8.04 5.21 2.89
N ASN A 64 -9.10 5.87 3.38
CA ASN A 64 -8.95 7.03 4.27
C ASN A 64 -8.36 6.62 5.63
N ARG A 65 -7.10 6.99 5.83
CA ARG A 65 -6.34 6.65 7.02
C ARG A 65 -5.37 7.77 7.38
N LEU A 66 -5.14 7.99 8.66
CA LEU A 66 -4.01 8.74 9.20
C LEU A 66 -3.16 7.79 10.03
N PHE A 67 -1.86 7.93 9.93
CA PHE A 67 -0.92 7.15 10.71
C PHE A 67 0.24 8.03 11.13
N SER A 68 0.59 8.01 12.41
CA SER A 68 1.78 8.67 12.96
C SER A 68 2.55 7.68 13.81
N MET A 69 3.87 7.76 13.75
CA MET A 69 4.78 6.97 14.56
C MET A 69 6.04 7.80 14.81
N GLY A 70 6.62 7.67 15.98
CA GLY A 70 7.89 8.33 16.28
C GLY A 70 8.38 8.03 17.67
N GLY A 71 9.64 8.32 17.91
CA GLY A 71 10.26 8.07 19.21
C GLY A 71 11.76 8.29 19.20
N VAL A 72 12.40 7.92 20.29
CA VAL A 72 13.86 7.94 20.45
C VAL A 72 14.49 6.83 19.62
N LEU A 73 15.53 7.15 18.87
CA LEU A 73 16.24 6.22 17.98
C LEU A 73 17.43 5.53 18.66
N ASP A 74 17.98 6.14 19.70
CA ASP A 74 19.14 5.60 20.46
C ASP A 74 20.32 5.25 19.53
N GLY A 75 20.67 6.18 18.65
CA GLY A 75 21.77 6.04 17.68
C GLY A 75 21.38 5.33 16.38
N LEU A 76 20.24 4.64 16.32
CA LEU A 76 19.75 4.05 15.07
C LEU A 76 19.29 5.16 14.13
N SER A 77 19.63 5.04 12.85
CA SER A 77 19.28 6.04 11.83
C SER A 77 19.07 5.40 10.47
N GLN A 78 18.12 5.96 9.70
CA GLN A 78 17.97 5.59 8.29
C GLN A 78 19.20 6.01 7.47
N SER A 79 19.93 7.06 7.89
CA SER A 79 21.15 7.50 7.21
C SER A 79 22.21 6.39 7.15
N TRP A 80 22.31 5.54 8.19
CA TRP A 80 23.18 4.38 8.20
C TRP A 80 22.77 3.33 7.16
N GLN A 81 21.46 3.11 6.97
CA GLN A 81 20.98 2.22 5.92
C GLN A 81 21.32 2.77 4.54
N LEU A 82 21.11 4.08 4.30
CA LEU A 82 21.38 4.74 3.03
C LEU A 82 22.87 4.76 2.69
N SER A 83 23.74 4.97 3.69
CA SER A 83 25.17 4.86 3.52
C SER A 83 25.61 3.41 3.23
N GLY A 84 24.98 2.44 3.90
CA GLY A 84 25.19 1.01 3.66
C GLY A 84 24.87 0.61 2.22
N ASP A 85 23.74 1.07 1.68
CA ASP A 85 23.36 0.81 0.28
C ASP A 85 24.41 1.32 -0.73
N LEU A 86 24.99 2.51 -0.49
CA LEU A 86 26.06 3.06 -1.33
C LEU A 86 27.36 2.25 -1.21
N ASN A 87 27.72 1.88 0.01
CA ASN A 87 28.93 1.11 0.30
C ASN A 87 28.83 -0.31 -0.31
N ASP A 88 27.70 -0.98 -0.15
CA ASP A 88 27.44 -2.32 -0.69
C ASP A 88 27.44 -2.31 -2.24
N ALA A 89 26.96 -1.23 -2.85
CA ALA A 89 27.04 -1.00 -4.29
C ALA A 89 28.45 -0.65 -4.76
N GLY A 90 29.42 -0.48 -3.86
CA GLY A 90 30.83 -0.21 -4.17
C GLY A 90 31.06 1.20 -4.71
N ILE A 91 30.52 2.21 -4.02
CA ILE A 91 30.79 3.63 -4.35
C ILE A 91 32.29 3.93 -4.23
N ASN A 92 32.80 4.74 -5.13
CA ASN A 92 34.19 5.21 -5.13
C ASN A 92 34.25 6.73 -5.27
N GLY A 93 35.46 7.34 -5.12
CA GLY A 93 35.61 8.78 -5.16
C GLY A 93 35.13 9.42 -6.46
N THR A 94 35.32 8.75 -7.61
CA THR A 94 34.84 9.26 -8.91
C THR A 94 33.30 9.24 -8.97
N ASP A 95 32.64 8.18 -8.46
CA ASP A 95 31.18 8.10 -8.40
C ASP A 95 30.62 9.17 -7.46
N PHE A 96 31.28 9.39 -6.33
CA PHE A 96 30.93 10.43 -5.37
C PHE A 96 30.98 11.82 -6.03
N ASP A 97 32.09 12.18 -6.68
CA ASP A 97 32.25 13.46 -7.39
C ASP A 97 31.18 13.62 -8.49
N ASN A 98 30.88 12.55 -9.23
CA ASN A 98 29.88 12.57 -10.29
C ASN A 98 28.45 12.78 -9.73
N ILE A 99 28.12 12.19 -8.58
CA ILE A 99 26.81 12.37 -7.94
C ILE A 99 26.66 13.81 -7.45
N LEU A 100 27.73 14.43 -6.95
CA LEU A 100 27.71 15.81 -6.42
C LEU A 100 27.85 16.89 -7.49
N ASP A 101 28.22 16.54 -8.74
CA ASP A 101 28.44 17.53 -9.81
C ASP A 101 27.12 18.20 -10.25
N ASP A 102 26.88 19.43 -9.79
CA ASP A 102 25.71 20.24 -10.16
C ASP A 102 25.65 20.63 -11.65
N LYS A 103 26.80 20.55 -12.36
CA LYS A 103 26.88 20.86 -13.78
C LYS A 103 26.43 19.70 -14.67
N ASN A 104 26.33 18.53 -14.09
CA ASN A 104 25.88 17.32 -14.79
C ASN A 104 24.75 16.61 -13.98
N PRO A 105 23.53 17.18 -13.94
CA PRO A 105 22.39 16.51 -13.26
C PRO A 105 22.10 15.13 -13.84
N TYR A 106 22.56 14.83 -15.07
CA TYR A 106 22.47 13.51 -15.68
C TYR A 106 23.54 12.53 -15.16
N GLY A 107 24.55 12.96 -14.43
CA GLY A 107 25.52 12.07 -13.79
C GLY A 107 24.85 11.16 -12.76
N ALA A 108 23.95 11.70 -11.95
CA ALA A 108 23.09 10.94 -11.05
C ALA A 108 22.14 9.98 -11.81
N TYR A 109 21.62 10.42 -12.97
CA TYR A 109 20.78 9.59 -13.82
C TYR A 109 21.50 8.33 -14.34
N PHE A 110 22.76 8.44 -14.77
CA PHE A 110 23.53 7.27 -15.23
C PHE A 110 23.90 6.30 -14.11
N ASN A 111 23.95 6.77 -12.87
CA ASN A 111 24.28 5.93 -11.71
C ASN A 111 23.05 5.24 -11.07
N ARG A 112 21.83 5.54 -11.50
CA ARG A 112 20.59 5.01 -10.91
C ARG A 112 20.46 3.48 -11.01
N GLU A 113 21.10 2.85 -11.98
CA GLU A 113 21.10 1.38 -12.10
C GLU A 113 22.05 0.73 -11.08
N LYS A 114 23.03 1.49 -10.59
CA LYS A 114 24.02 1.04 -9.63
C LYS A 114 23.64 1.42 -8.20
N TYR A 115 23.09 2.63 -8.00
CA TYR A 115 22.79 3.18 -6.70
C TYR A 115 21.30 3.46 -6.52
N SER A 116 20.80 3.29 -5.30
CA SER A 116 19.47 3.73 -4.90
C SER A 116 19.32 5.25 -5.10
N ILE A 117 18.23 5.69 -5.72
CA ILE A 117 17.98 7.12 -5.91
C ILE A 117 17.91 7.84 -4.57
N LEU A 118 17.28 7.23 -3.55
CA LEU A 118 17.19 7.81 -2.23
C LEU A 118 18.56 7.98 -1.58
N SER A 119 19.46 7.01 -1.75
CA SER A 119 20.84 7.11 -1.25
C SER A 119 21.64 8.18 -1.97
N MET A 120 21.42 8.38 -3.29
CA MET A 120 22.01 9.51 -4.03
C MET A 120 21.45 10.87 -3.56
N MET A 121 20.15 10.97 -3.32
CA MET A 121 19.53 12.18 -2.74
C MET A 121 20.10 12.46 -1.35
N ALA A 122 20.28 11.43 -0.53
CA ALA A 122 20.87 11.54 0.81
C ALA A 122 22.31 12.07 0.76
N LEU A 123 23.11 11.63 -0.22
CA LEU A 123 24.46 12.10 -0.43
C LEU A 123 24.49 13.59 -0.82
N ARG A 124 23.62 14.00 -1.75
CA ARG A 124 23.53 15.40 -2.21
C ARG A 124 23.01 16.37 -1.14
N THR A 125 22.25 15.88 -0.18
CA THR A 125 21.70 16.67 0.93
C THR A 125 22.52 16.57 2.22
N GLY A 126 23.63 15.81 2.21
CA GLY A 126 24.47 15.62 3.38
C GLY A 126 23.87 14.72 4.47
N VAL A 127 22.74 14.06 4.19
CA VAL A 127 22.17 13.03 5.09
C VAL A 127 23.10 11.82 5.22
N VAL A 128 23.93 11.61 4.21
CA VAL A 128 25.12 10.75 4.27
C VAL A 128 26.29 11.50 3.67
N ASP A 129 27.51 11.21 4.14
CA ASP A 129 28.70 11.95 3.70
C ASP A 129 29.88 11.02 3.46
N TRP A 130 30.87 11.52 2.69
CA TRP A 130 32.08 10.80 2.43
C TRP A 130 32.92 10.66 3.69
N ASN A 131 33.44 9.46 3.92
CA ASN A 131 34.34 9.21 5.04
C ASN A 131 35.71 9.81 4.75
N PRO A 132 36.16 10.86 5.46
CA PRO A 132 37.45 11.50 5.23
C PRO A 132 38.64 10.61 5.55
N GLU A 133 38.44 9.55 6.35
CA GLU A 133 39.46 8.56 6.65
C GLU A 133 39.56 7.46 5.57
N TYR A 134 38.63 7.47 4.59
CA TYR A 134 38.68 6.52 3.51
C TYR A 134 39.82 6.80 2.55
N ASP A 135 40.85 5.98 2.60
CA ASP A 135 41.94 5.94 1.63
C ASP A 135 41.83 4.67 0.80
N ALA A 136 41.48 4.81 -0.50
CA ALA A 136 41.34 3.69 -1.42
C ALA A 136 42.62 2.86 -1.59
N GLU A 137 43.80 3.45 -1.30
CA GLU A 137 45.10 2.78 -1.35
C GLU A 137 45.46 2.06 -0.03
N TYR A 138 44.81 2.47 1.07
CA TYR A 138 45.07 1.86 2.39
C TYR A 138 44.28 0.58 2.61
N LYS A 139 44.92 -0.55 2.39
CA LYS A 139 44.40 -1.90 2.67
C LYS A 139 44.72 -2.36 4.10
N GLY A 140 44.40 -1.57 5.12
CA GLY A 140 44.60 -1.92 6.51
C GLY A 140 43.73 -3.11 6.98
N GLU A 141 44.15 -3.75 8.08
CA GLU A 141 43.45 -4.94 8.64
C GLU A 141 42.09 -4.61 9.31
N ASP A 142 41.79 -3.34 9.60
CA ASP A 142 40.55 -2.89 10.23
C ASP A 142 39.46 -2.59 9.20
N ASN A 143 38.44 -3.41 9.17
CA ASN A 143 37.33 -3.28 8.21
C ASN A 143 36.49 -1.98 8.35
N ILE A 144 36.55 -1.28 9.47
CA ILE A 144 35.79 -0.05 9.74
C ILE A 144 36.34 1.14 8.94
N ARG A 145 37.66 1.18 8.71
CA ARG A 145 38.35 2.24 7.95
C ARG A 145 38.17 2.16 6.44
N LYS A 146 37.43 1.15 5.93
CA LYS A 146 37.23 0.93 4.49
C LYS A 146 35.85 1.35 3.98
N ILE A 147 35.01 1.90 4.83
CA ILE A 147 33.67 2.31 4.44
C ILE A 147 33.73 3.71 3.83
N PRO A 148 33.44 3.87 2.51
CA PRO A 148 33.57 5.15 1.81
C PRO A 148 32.58 6.20 2.27
N VAL A 149 31.37 5.81 2.67
CA VAL A 149 30.26 6.71 3.04
C VAL A 149 29.76 6.36 4.43
N LEU A 150 29.54 7.39 5.24
CA LEU A 150 29.03 7.29 6.60
C LEU A 150 27.64 7.93 6.71
N GLY A 151 26.81 7.37 7.60
CA GLY A 151 25.59 7.99 8.09
C GLY A 151 25.82 8.80 9.37
N TRP A 152 24.76 9.31 9.92
CA TRP A 152 24.70 10.02 11.19
C TRP A 152 23.92 9.20 12.21
N ASP A 153 24.22 9.38 13.49
CA ASP A 153 23.41 8.78 14.54
C ASP A 153 22.10 9.53 14.72
N GLY A 154 21.01 8.78 14.86
CA GLY A 154 19.67 9.34 15.05
C GLY A 154 19.35 9.55 16.53
N GLU A 155 18.80 10.72 16.85
CA GLU A 155 18.29 11.03 18.18
C GLU A 155 16.81 10.66 18.30
N ARG A 156 16.02 11.15 17.36
CA ARG A 156 14.57 10.99 17.33
C ARG A 156 14.06 10.94 15.90
N ASN A 157 12.98 10.20 15.71
CA ASN A 157 12.25 10.25 14.44
C ASN A 157 10.78 10.60 14.63
N ASN A 158 10.17 11.03 13.54
CA ASN A 158 8.72 11.12 13.41
C ASN A 158 8.32 10.72 11.99
N PHE A 159 7.31 9.88 11.90
CA PHE A 159 6.68 9.48 10.65
C PHE A 159 5.21 9.83 10.68
N TYR A 160 4.75 10.50 9.65
CA TYR A 160 3.34 10.80 9.42
C TYR A 160 2.93 10.29 8.04
N SER A 161 1.75 9.72 7.93
CA SER A 161 1.15 9.33 6.66
C SER A 161 -0.33 9.63 6.61
N GLU A 162 -0.78 10.23 5.52
CA GLU A 162 -2.17 10.44 5.20
C GLU A 162 -2.52 9.72 3.90
N GLU A 163 -3.51 8.84 3.98
CA GLU A 163 -4.06 8.12 2.85
C GLU A 163 -5.49 8.59 2.58
N LYS A 164 -5.86 8.71 1.31
CA LYS A 164 -7.17 9.17 0.84
C LYS A 164 -7.63 8.38 -0.38
N GLY A 165 -8.93 8.35 -0.60
CA GLY A 165 -9.53 7.76 -1.78
C GLY A 165 -10.26 6.46 -1.50
N GLY A 166 -10.39 5.64 -2.52
CA GLY A 166 -11.10 4.38 -2.47
C GLY A 166 -11.27 3.75 -3.84
N ILE A 167 -11.94 2.61 -3.86
CA ILE A 167 -12.40 1.96 -5.08
C ILE A 167 -13.91 2.03 -5.09
N SER A 168 -14.48 2.67 -6.10
CA SER A 168 -15.91 2.70 -6.37
C SER A 168 -16.25 1.67 -7.44
N GLU A 169 -17.34 0.96 -7.27
CA GLU A 169 -17.80 -0.09 -8.18
C GLU A 169 -19.21 0.22 -8.63
N TYR A 170 -19.44 0.16 -9.95
CA TYR A 170 -20.72 0.34 -10.63
C TYR A 170 -21.11 -0.97 -11.28
N ASP A 171 -22.20 -1.57 -10.83
CA ASP A 171 -22.71 -2.85 -11.29
C ASP A 171 -23.91 -2.70 -12.20
N PHE A 172 -23.86 -3.33 -13.37
CA PHE A 172 -25.00 -3.51 -14.26
C PHE A 172 -25.36 -5.00 -14.31
N SER A 173 -26.50 -5.37 -13.80
CA SER A 173 -26.88 -6.75 -13.62
C SER A 173 -28.15 -7.13 -14.36
N ILE A 174 -28.20 -8.37 -14.84
CA ILE A 174 -29.39 -9.04 -15.33
C ILE A 174 -29.54 -10.38 -14.62
N ALA A 175 -30.76 -10.71 -14.21
CA ALA A 175 -31.02 -11.99 -13.55
C ALA A 175 -32.35 -12.59 -14.01
N PHE A 176 -32.36 -13.92 -14.11
CA PHE A 176 -33.48 -14.72 -14.58
C PHE A 176 -33.98 -15.64 -13.46
N ASN A 177 -35.29 -15.68 -13.27
CA ASN A 177 -35.93 -16.65 -12.40
C ASN A 177 -36.56 -17.75 -13.26
N LEU A 178 -36.06 -18.97 -13.12
CA LEU A 178 -36.51 -20.15 -13.86
C LEU A 178 -37.30 -21.08 -12.93
N GLY A 179 -38.61 -21.00 -13.05
CA GLY A 179 -39.56 -21.87 -12.32
C GLY A 179 -39.49 -21.76 -10.81
N ASP A 180 -39.03 -20.62 -10.27
CA ASP A 180 -38.85 -20.38 -8.83
C ASP A 180 -37.88 -21.34 -8.12
N ARG A 181 -37.08 -22.09 -8.90
CA ARG A 181 -36.09 -23.06 -8.44
C ARG A 181 -34.67 -22.76 -8.81
N VAL A 182 -34.44 -22.20 -10.01
CA VAL A 182 -33.11 -21.82 -10.50
C VAL A 182 -33.11 -20.34 -10.81
N TYR A 183 -32.13 -19.64 -10.28
CA TYR A 183 -31.91 -18.23 -10.53
C TYR A 183 -30.51 -18.08 -11.15
N LEU A 184 -30.45 -17.47 -12.31
CA LEU A 184 -29.18 -17.20 -13.00
C LEU A 184 -28.98 -15.70 -13.06
N GLY A 185 -27.75 -15.25 -12.86
CA GLY A 185 -27.39 -13.84 -12.90
C GLY A 185 -26.07 -13.61 -13.60
N ALA A 186 -25.98 -12.45 -14.27
CA ALA A 186 -24.75 -11.92 -14.79
C ALA A 186 -24.66 -10.44 -14.41
N THR A 187 -23.46 -10.01 -14.03
CA THR A 187 -23.17 -8.60 -13.66
C THR A 187 -21.90 -8.16 -14.33
N LEU A 188 -21.95 -7.01 -15.01
CA LEU A 188 -20.79 -6.26 -15.48
C LEU A 188 -20.43 -5.25 -14.39
N GLY A 189 -19.23 -5.39 -13.82
CA GLY A 189 -18.65 -4.45 -12.87
C GLY A 189 -17.72 -3.47 -13.57
N ILE A 190 -17.86 -2.20 -13.26
CA ILE A 190 -16.97 -1.12 -13.69
C ILE A 190 -16.40 -0.46 -12.44
N TYR A 191 -15.09 -0.32 -12.39
CA TYR A 191 -14.36 0.17 -11.22
C TYR A 191 -13.72 1.52 -11.53
N ASP A 192 -13.76 2.40 -10.53
CA ASP A 192 -13.04 3.66 -10.49
C ASP A 192 -12.10 3.62 -9.27
N VAL A 193 -10.81 3.81 -9.51
CA VAL A 193 -9.75 3.71 -8.50
C VAL A 193 -9.13 5.08 -8.31
N LEU A 194 -9.09 5.52 -7.05
CA LEU A 194 -8.32 6.68 -6.63
C LEU A 194 -7.65 6.38 -5.30
N TYR A 195 -6.34 6.50 -5.25
CA TYR A 195 -5.55 6.40 -4.04
C TYR A 195 -4.49 7.49 -4.03
N ASP A 196 -4.54 8.36 -3.04
CA ASP A 196 -3.54 9.38 -2.76
C ASP A 196 -2.88 9.08 -1.42
N ARG A 197 -1.55 9.08 -1.39
CA ARG A 197 -0.77 8.98 -0.17
C ARG A 197 0.24 10.11 -0.10
N PHE A 198 0.23 10.82 1.01
CA PHE A 198 1.32 11.66 1.45
C PHE A 198 1.97 11.01 2.67
N SER A 199 3.30 10.97 2.72
CA SER A 199 4.01 10.60 3.94
C SER A 199 5.22 11.51 4.13
N SER A 200 5.51 11.81 5.39
CA SER A 200 6.65 12.61 5.82
C SER A 200 7.40 11.86 6.90
N TYR A 201 8.68 11.66 6.70
CA TYR A 201 9.61 11.10 7.68
C TYR A 201 10.62 12.16 8.06
N THR A 202 10.74 12.45 9.34
CA THR A 202 11.75 13.35 9.88
C THR A 202 12.66 12.61 10.82
N GLU A 203 13.93 12.97 10.84
CA GLU A 203 14.93 12.42 11.73
C GLU A 203 15.81 13.56 12.25
N ASP A 204 15.85 13.70 13.58
CA ASP A 204 16.80 14.57 14.26
C ASP A 204 18.10 13.77 14.44
N LEU A 205 19.20 14.38 14.04
CA LEU A 205 20.52 13.76 14.02
C LEU A 205 21.39 14.31 15.14
N ILE A 206 22.19 13.43 15.72
CA ILE A 206 23.25 13.80 16.65
C ILE A 206 24.61 13.65 15.98
N GLY A 207 25.56 14.43 16.46
CA GLY A 207 26.90 14.47 15.90
C GLY A 207 27.55 13.09 15.92
N TYR A 208 28.02 12.68 14.77
CA TYR A 208 28.87 11.51 14.60
C TYR A 208 30.30 11.91 14.91
N GLN A 209 30.96 11.17 15.79
CA GLN A 209 32.38 11.35 16.09
C GLN A 209 33.23 10.37 15.26
N ALA A 210 33.81 10.86 14.17
CA ALA A 210 35.00 10.26 13.58
C ALA A 210 36.23 11.06 14.05
N THR A 211 37.12 10.46 14.76
CA THR A 211 38.39 11.09 15.17
C THR A 211 39.45 10.72 14.14
N ASP A 212 39.99 11.70 13.42
CA ASP A 212 41.22 11.48 12.67
C ASP A 212 42.38 11.31 13.65
N GLU A 213 42.98 10.14 13.66
CA GLU A 213 44.13 9.84 14.51
C GLU A 213 45.38 10.72 14.21
N ARG A 214 45.39 11.40 13.02
CA ARG A 214 46.50 12.26 12.60
C ARG A 214 46.45 13.66 13.19
N ASP A 215 45.25 14.21 13.37
CA ASP A 215 45.10 15.59 13.82
C ASP A 215 43.97 15.78 14.88
N ASN A 216 43.39 14.72 15.39
CA ASN A 216 42.30 14.73 16.35
C ASN A 216 41.07 15.59 15.90
N ARG A 217 40.85 15.77 14.62
CA ARG A 217 39.66 16.47 14.15
C ARG A 217 38.43 15.61 14.33
N ILE A 218 37.41 16.23 14.88
CA ILE A 218 36.07 15.70 14.97
C ILE A 218 35.35 16.18 13.72
N TYR A 219 34.89 15.24 12.90
CA TYR A 219 34.28 15.52 11.59
C TYR A 219 32.79 15.78 11.64
N SER A 220 32.19 15.73 12.80
CA SER A 220 30.85 16.21 13.00
C SER A 220 30.79 16.91 14.32
N ILE A 221 30.14 18.00 14.35
CA ILE A 221 29.82 18.93 15.41
C ILE A 221 30.66 18.74 16.69
N PRO A 222 31.30 19.82 17.16
CA PRO A 222 32.05 19.78 18.37
C PRO A 222 31.15 19.36 19.52
N VAL A 223 31.48 18.21 20.12
CA VAL A 223 30.93 17.79 21.39
C VAL A 223 31.71 18.53 22.46
N GLU A 224 31.09 19.53 23.12
CA GLU A 224 31.66 20.07 24.35
C GLU A 224 31.40 19.07 25.48
N GLY A 225 32.39 18.27 25.82
CA GLY A 225 32.29 17.25 26.86
C GLY A 225 31.55 15.97 26.41
N ASP A 226 31.03 15.20 27.36
CA ASP A 226 30.30 13.94 27.10
C ASP A 226 28.84 14.13 26.61
N GLN A 227 28.50 15.32 26.08
CA GLN A 227 27.14 15.59 25.60
C GLN A 227 27.09 15.58 24.08
N ALA A 228 26.29 14.71 23.51
CA ALA A 228 25.95 14.75 22.11
C ALA A 228 25.18 16.03 21.78
N VAL A 229 25.64 16.79 20.77
CA VAL A 229 24.99 18.02 20.32
C VAL A 229 24.15 17.70 19.10
N SER A 230 22.95 18.29 19.03
CA SER A 230 22.08 18.19 17.85
C SER A 230 22.84 18.64 16.60
N ASN A 231 22.74 17.83 15.52
CA ASN A 231 23.35 18.11 14.23
C ASN A 231 22.35 18.60 13.17
N GLY A 232 21.18 19.09 13.60
CA GLY A 232 20.07 19.32 12.70
C GLY A 232 19.36 18.02 12.35
N GLY A 233 18.85 17.92 11.15
CA GLY A 233 18.11 16.75 10.74
C GLY A 233 17.74 16.76 9.27
N TYR A 234 16.84 15.87 8.92
CA TYR A 234 16.29 15.83 7.56
C TYR A 234 14.80 15.47 7.58
N THR A 235 14.15 15.79 6.48
CA THR A 235 12.78 15.43 6.19
C THR A 235 12.69 14.80 4.80
N LEU A 236 12.08 13.61 4.71
CA LEU A 236 11.76 12.93 3.48
C LEU A 236 10.25 12.94 3.28
N ASP A 237 9.77 13.75 2.34
CA ASP A 237 8.38 13.82 1.93
C ASP A 237 8.15 12.96 0.68
N ASN A 238 7.13 12.10 0.73
CA ASN A 238 6.73 11.25 -0.37
C ASN A 238 5.29 11.55 -0.78
N TYR A 239 5.09 11.64 -2.08
CA TYR A 239 3.79 11.81 -2.73
C TYR A 239 3.56 10.64 -3.66
N TYR A 240 2.46 9.96 -3.47
CA TYR A 240 2.06 8.83 -4.30
C TYR A 240 0.60 8.96 -4.67
N ARG A 241 0.29 8.80 -5.95
CA ARG A 241 -1.06 8.77 -6.48
C ARG A 241 -1.22 7.59 -7.41
N LEU A 242 -2.31 6.86 -7.24
CA LEU A 242 -2.74 5.79 -8.12
C LEU A 242 -4.17 6.08 -8.55
N GLU A 243 -4.40 6.18 -9.84
CA GLU A 243 -5.74 6.38 -10.40
C GLU A 243 -5.96 5.50 -11.62
N GLY A 244 -7.21 5.21 -11.91
CA GLY A 244 -7.56 4.44 -13.09
C GLY A 244 -8.91 3.77 -13.01
N SER A 245 -9.17 2.90 -13.94
CA SER A 245 -10.44 2.19 -14.05
C SER A 245 -10.23 0.70 -14.30
N GLY A 246 -11.27 -0.08 -14.02
CA GLY A 246 -11.25 -1.52 -14.24
C GLY A 246 -12.61 -2.06 -14.66
N VAL A 247 -12.62 -3.27 -15.16
CA VAL A 247 -13.84 -3.98 -15.57
C VAL A 247 -13.75 -5.46 -15.22
N ASP A 248 -14.86 -6.05 -14.78
CA ASP A 248 -15.01 -7.49 -14.61
C ASP A 248 -16.40 -8.00 -15.02
N LEU A 249 -16.54 -9.31 -15.09
CA LEU A 249 -17.80 -10.00 -15.28
C LEU A 249 -18.01 -11.01 -14.15
N LYS A 250 -19.18 -10.96 -13.53
CA LYS A 250 -19.59 -11.86 -12.45
C LYS A 250 -20.76 -12.71 -12.94
N LEU A 251 -20.66 -14.01 -12.80
CA LEU A 251 -21.71 -14.95 -13.14
C LEU A 251 -22.14 -15.72 -11.88
N GLY A 252 -23.43 -15.89 -11.70
CA GLY A 252 -23.96 -16.55 -10.53
C GLY A 252 -25.19 -17.41 -10.79
N ALA A 253 -25.32 -18.47 -10.02
CA ALA A 253 -26.48 -19.33 -9.99
C ALA A 253 -26.93 -19.61 -8.56
N ILE A 254 -28.23 -19.55 -8.30
CA ILE A 254 -28.84 -19.99 -7.04
C ILE A 254 -29.84 -21.10 -7.35
N ILE A 255 -29.74 -22.19 -6.63
CA ILE A 255 -30.60 -23.37 -6.80
C ILE A 255 -31.35 -23.65 -5.50
N ARG A 256 -32.64 -23.92 -5.63
CA ARG A 256 -33.48 -24.48 -4.57
C ARG A 256 -33.65 -25.99 -4.83
N PRO A 257 -32.86 -26.86 -4.20
CA PRO A 257 -32.84 -28.29 -4.52
C PRO A 257 -34.16 -28.97 -4.12
N PHE A 258 -34.81 -28.47 -3.07
CA PHE A 258 -36.05 -29.05 -2.53
C PHE A 258 -37.21 -28.08 -2.68
N GLU A 259 -38.33 -28.54 -3.21
CA GLU A 259 -39.49 -27.71 -3.56
C GLU A 259 -40.15 -27.03 -2.34
N GLU A 260 -40.30 -27.78 -1.26
CA GLU A 260 -40.94 -27.29 -0.02
C GLU A 260 -39.95 -26.69 0.99
N SER A 261 -38.67 -26.76 0.72
CA SER A 261 -37.62 -26.24 1.61
C SER A 261 -37.18 -24.84 1.19
N PRO A 262 -36.99 -23.93 2.13
CA PRO A 262 -36.39 -22.62 1.87
C PRO A 262 -34.86 -22.70 1.62
N PHE A 263 -34.28 -23.90 1.73
CA PHE A 263 -32.82 -24.09 1.53
C PHE A 263 -32.39 -23.74 0.11
N ARG A 264 -31.26 -23.02 -0.01
CA ARG A 264 -30.69 -22.56 -1.27
C ARG A 264 -29.21 -22.81 -1.26
N ILE A 265 -28.67 -23.15 -2.42
CA ILE A 265 -27.24 -23.23 -2.69
C ILE A 265 -26.92 -22.20 -3.77
N GLY A 266 -25.89 -21.41 -3.55
CA GLY A 266 -25.39 -20.43 -4.50
C GLY A 266 -23.98 -20.81 -4.96
N LEU A 267 -23.72 -20.58 -6.23
CA LEU A 267 -22.40 -20.69 -6.87
C LEU A 267 -22.16 -19.41 -7.65
N SER A 268 -20.97 -18.84 -7.56
CA SER A 268 -20.59 -17.73 -8.44
C SER A 268 -19.13 -17.81 -8.82
N VAL A 269 -18.84 -17.24 -9.97
CA VAL A 269 -17.50 -17.05 -10.49
C VAL A 269 -17.38 -15.60 -10.95
N HIS A 270 -16.26 -14.96 -10.56
CA HIS A 270 -15.88 -13.65 -11.05
C HIS A 270 -14.63 -13.80 -11.90
N THR A 271 -14.64 -13.18 -13.06
CA THR A 271 -13.43 -13.05 -13.87
C THR A 271 -12.37 -12.24 -13.14
N PRO A 272 -11.13 -12.24 -13.59
CA PRO A 272 -10.21 -11.17 -13.24
C PRO A 272 -10.86 -9.79 -13.44
N THR A 273 -10.55 -8.86 -12.55
CA THR A 273 -10.78 -7.45 -12.84
C THR A 273 -9.58 -6.94 -13.60
N TRP A 274 -9.80 -6.44 -14.81
CA TRP A 274 -8.76 -5.85 -15.65
C TRP A 274 -8.74 -4.35 -15.39
N TYR A 275 -7.68 -3.90 -14.75
CA TYR A 275 -7.44 -2.48 -14.46
C TYR A 275 -6.44 -1.89 -15.46
N GLU A 276 -6.68 -0.66 -15.88
CA GLU A 276 -5.68 0.24 -16.44
C GLU A 276 -5.44 1.34 -15.41
N LEU A 277 -4.19 1.44 -14.94
CA LEU A 277 -3.80 2.26 -13.80
C LEU A 277 -2.66 3.18 -14.19
N THR A 278 -2.74 4.41 -13.70
CA THR A 278 -1.67 5.40 -13.77
C THR A 278 -1.13 5.63 -12.36
N GLU A 279 0.15 5.39 -12.19
CA GLU A 279 0.89 5.67 -10.96
C GLU A 279 1.70 6.95 -11.13
N THR A 280 1.59 7.87 -10.17
CA THR A 280 2.42 9.07 -10.12
C THR A 280 3.11 9.11 -8.77
N THR A 281 4.43 9.27 -8.78
CA THR A 281 5.25 9.34 -7.58
C THR A 281 6.13 10.58 -7.60
N ASN A 282 6.38 11.15 -6.43
CA ASN A 282 7.41 12.16 -6.22
C ASN A 282 7.95 12.06 -4.79
N ALA A 283 9.19 12.49 -4.60
CA ALA A 283 9.80 12.59 -3.29
C ALA A 283 10.67 13.84 -3.20
N VAL A 284 10.72 14.41 -2.01
CA VAL A 284 11.56 15.56 -1.67
C VAL A 284 12.32 15.23 -0.40
N LEU A 285 13.64 15.29 -0.47
CA LEU A 285 14.53 15.16 0.69
C LEU A 285 15.12 16.53 1.00
N SER A 286 14.86 17.01 2.20
CA SER A 286 15.36 18.29 2.70
C SER A 286 16.18 18.07 3.95
N SER A 287 17.30 18.74 4.09
CA SER A 287 18.16 18.66 5.28
C SER A 287 18.59 20.03 5.76
N ASP A 288 18.82 20.16 7.05
CA ASP A 288 19.38 21.33 7.72
C ASP A 288 20.59 20.95 8.61
N ILE A 289 21.36 19.97 8.15
CA ILE A 289 22.51 19.44 8.87
C ILE A 289 23.54 20.55 9.09
N MET A 290 23.90 20.80 10.36
CA MET A 290 24.72 21.94 10.76
C MET A 290 26.17 21.86 10.26
N ALA A 291 26.64 20.70 9.84
CA ALA A 291 27.97 20.54 9.19
C ALA A 291 28.05 21.25 7.83
N PHE A 292 26.94 21.68 7.25
CA PHE A 292 26.86 22.35 5.96
C PHE A 292 26.37 23.79 6.15
N GLU A 293 26.88 24.72 5.34
CA GLU A 293 26.63 26.18 5.49
C GLU A 293 25.18 26.60 5.16
N ALA A 294 24.40 25.75 4.49
CA ALA A 294 23.03 26.05 4.07
C ALA A 294 22.16 24.79 4.08
N PRO A 295 20.83 24.94 4.27
CA PRO A 295 19.90 23.82 4.06
C PRO A 295 19.91 23.36 2.61
N TYR A 296 19.87 22.05 2.41
CA TYR A 296 19.84 21.41 1.10
C TYR A 296 18.50 20.76 0.85
N GLN A 297 18.11 20.75 -0.41
CA GLN A 297 16.89 20.07 -0.86
C GLN A 297 17.11 19.37 -2.20
N GLU A 298 16.73 18.12 -2.28
CA GLU A 298 16.71 17.34 -3.51
C GLU A 298 15.31 16.83 -3.81
N ASN A 299 14.95 16.79 -5.09
CA ASN A 299 13.67 16.32 -5.57
C ASN A 299 13.88 15.12 -6.49
N LEU A 300 13.02 14.11 -6.40
CA LEU A 300 13.06 12.91 -7.23
C LEU A 300 13.02 13.26 -8.73
N SER A 301 12.37 14.35 -9.12
CA SER A 301 12.34 14.85 -10.50
C SER A 301 13.70 15.24 -11.05
N ASN A 302 14.72 15.45 -10.21
CA ASN A 302 16.09 15.70 -10.64
C ASN A 302 16.78 14.44 -11.17
N TYR A 303 16.28 13.25 -10.80
CA TYR A 303 16.88 11.94 -11.10
C TYR A 303 16.06 11.14 -12.13
N LEU A 304 14.78 11.43 -12.26
CA LEU A 304 13.86 10.72 -13.13
C LEU A 304 13.27 11.66 -14.18
N THR A 305 13.12 11.16 -15.39
CA THR A 305 12.32 11.86 -16.39
C THR A 305 10.83 11.79 -16.02
N PRO A 306 9.97 12.69 -16.51
CA PRO A 306 8.53 12.63 -16.26
C PRO A 306 7.91 11.26 -16.56
N LEU A 307 8.46 10.51 -17.52
CA LEU A 307 8.01 9.18 -17.89
C LEU A 307 8.14 8.15 -16.74
N TYR A 308 9.13 8.33 -15.84
CA TYR A 308 9.29 7.45 -14.68
C TYR A 308 8.61 7.96 -13.42
N LEU A 309 8.24 9.24 -13.40
CA LEU A 309 7.45 9.84 -12.32
C LEU A 309 5.96 9.51 -12.48
N THR A 310 5.52 9.32 -13.72
CA THR A 310 4.16 8.90 -14.05
C THR A 310 4.24 7.68 -14.95
N TYR A 311 3.63 6.58 -14.52
CA TYR A 311 3.73 5.30 -15.19
C TYR A 311 2.37 4.65 -15.36
N ASP A 312 2.06 4.23 -16.58
CA ASP A 312 0.82 3.55 -16.93
C ASP A 312 1.06 2.03 -17.01
N TYR A 313 0.18 1.25 -16.40
CA TYR A 313 0.27 -0.20 -16.43
C TYR A 313 -1.09 -0.88 -16.31
N ARG A 314 -1.12 -2.17 -16.61
CA ARG A 314 -2.27 -3.04 -16.44
C ARG A 314 -2.09 -3.98 -15.27
N LEU A 315 -3.13 -4.08 -14.45
CA LEU A 315 -3.25 -5.05 -13.38
C LEU A 315 -4.43 -5.95 -13.64
N SER A 316 -4.21 -7.26 -13.71
CA SER A 316 -5.28 -8.26 -13.72
C SER A 316 -5.31 -8.99 -12.38
N THR A 317 -6.46 -8.92 -11.68
CA THR A 317 -6.68 -9.64 -10.42
C THR A 317 -6.94 -11.13 -10.70
N PRO A 318 -6.91 -12.03 -9.68
CA PRO A 318 -7.25 -13.42 -9.87
C PRO A 318 -8.73 -13.65 -10.16
N TRP A 319 -9.05 -14.83 -10.68
CA TRP A 319 -10.41 -15.36 -10.64
C TRP A 319 -10.85 -15.56 -9.21
N LYS A 320 -12.16 -15.34 -8.93
CA LYS A 320 -12.77 -15.60 -7.62
C LYS A 320 -13.88 -16.61 -7.78
N PHE A 321 -13.91 -17.59 -6.89
CA PHE A 321 -14.89 -18.67 -6.86
C PHE A 321 -15.62 -18.64 -5.53
N ASN A 322 -16.96 -18.59 -5.57
CA ASN A 322 -17.80 -18.55 -4.38
C ASN A 322 -18.74 -19.73 -4.36
N VAL A 323 -18.93 -20.32 -3.18
CA VAL A 323 -19.99 -21.24 -2.87
C VAL A 323 -20.74 -20.76 -1.62
N SER A 324 -22.04 -20.77 -1.66
CA SER A 324 -22.86 -20.32 -0.54
C SER A 324 -24.04 -21.25 -0.28
N ALA A 325 -24.51 -21.23 0.96
CA ALA A 325 -25.73 -21.90 1.36
C ALA A 325 -26.55 -21.00 2.28
N GLY A 326 -27.86 -21.04 2.14
CA GLY A 326 -28.73 -20.24 2.97
C GLY A 326 -30.10 -20.92 3.19
N THR A 327 -30.72 -20.61 4.31
CA THR A 327 -32.04 -21.10 4.65
C THR A 327 -32.81 -20.12 5.53
N THR A 328 -34.13 -20.28 5.60
CA THR A 328 -34.97 -19.58 6.56
C THR A 328 -35.70 -20.58 7.47
N ILE A 329 -35.79 -20.30 8.75
CA ILE A 329 -36.42 -21.13 9.77
C ILE A 329 -37.67 -20.41 10.27
N GLY A 330 -38.84 -21.04 10.08
CA GLY A 330 -40.12 -20.51 10.51
C GLY A 330 -40.50 -19.15 9.95
N GLY A 331 -39.84 -18.68 8.89
CA GLY A 331 -40.03 -17.34 8.33
C GLY A 331 -39.53 -16.20 9.23
N LEU A 332 -38.90 -16.52 10.35
CA LEU A 332 -38.42 -15.57 11.36
C LEU A 332 -36.92 -15.43 11.37
N ILE A 333 -36.17 -16.50 11.10
CA ILE A 333 -34.71 -16.50 11.14
C ILE A 333 -34.19 -16.86 9.75
N ALA A 334 -33.32 -16.03 9.19
CA ALA A 334 -32.53 -16.33 7.99
C ALA A 334 -31.07 -16.59 8.39
N LEU A 335 -30.50 -17.66 7.85
CA LEU A 335 -29.11 -18.04 8.05
C LEU A 335 -28.43 -18.12 6.68
N GLY A 336 -27.18 -17.68 6.60
CA GLY A 336 -26.36 -17.78 5.40
C GLY A 336 -24.91 -18.00 5.73
N ALA A 337 -24.24 -18.80 4.90
CA ALA A 337 -22.79 -18.96 4.91
C ALA A 337 -22.26 -18.92 3.48
N GLU A 338 -21.09 -18.33 3.30
CA GLU A 338 -20.40 -18.20 2.03
C GLU A 338 -18.92 -18.46 2.22
N TYR A 339 -18.34 -19.19 1.28
CA TYR A 339 -16.90 -19.36 1.16
C TYR A 339 -16.44 -18.87 -0.20
N GLU A 340 -15.42 -18.00 -0.19
CA GLU A 340 -14.79 -17.44 -1.38
C GLU A 340 -13.31 -17.85 -1.40
N TYR A 341 -12.82 -18.16 -2.58
CA TYR A 341 -11.40 -18.41 -2.84
C TYR A 341 -10.90 -17.60 -4.03
N ALA A 342 -9.75 -16.96 -3.87
CA ALA A 342 -9.03 -16.24 -4.92
C ALA A 342 -7.53 -16.40 -4.73
N ASP A 343 -6.80 -16.82 -5.79
CA ASP A 343 -5.35 -17.00 -5.73
C ASP A 343 -4.63 -15.75 -6.26
N TYR A 344 -4.22 -14.88 -5.35
CA TYR A 344 -3.57 -13.62 -5.69
C TYR A 344 -2.17 -13.77 -6.29
N SER A 345 -1.53 -14.93 -6.13
CA SER A 345 -0.26 -15.21 -6.81
C SER A 345 -0.41 -15.29 -8.34
N THR A 346 -1.65 -15.46 -8.85
CA THR A 346 -1.98 -15.48 -10.28
C THR A 346 -2.29 -14.11 -10.86
N SER A 347 -2.24 -13.04 -10.05
CA SER A 347 -2.37 -11.66 -10.53
C SER A 347 -1.26 -11.33 -11.51
N ARG A 348 -1.55 -10.44 -12.47
CA ARG A 348 -0.57 -10.05 -13.51
C ARG A 348 -0.39 -8.55 -13.54
N LEU A 349 0.87 -8.15 -13.64
CA LEU A 349 1.32 -6.80 -13.85
C LEU A 349 2.00 -6.72 -15.21
N GLU A 350 1.47 -5.92 -16.11
CA GLU A 350 1.93 -5.77 -17.49
C GLU A 350 1.99 -4.28 -17.86
N ASP A 351 2.92 -3.90 -18.73
CA ASP A 351 2.87 -2.59 -19.35
C ASP A 351 1.71 -2.49 -20.37
N LEU A 352 1.55 -1.33 -21.01
CA LEU A 352 0.47 -1.12 -21.99
C LEU A 352 0.67 -1.96 -23.27
N GLU A 353 1.88 -2.39 -23.57
CA GLU A 353 2.21 -3.29 -24.69
C GLU A 353 2.00 -4.78 -24.35
N GLY A 354 1.79 -5.11 -23.07
CA GLY A 354 1.54 -6.48 -22.60
C GLY A 354 2.80 -7.24 -22.17
N PHE A 355 3.92 -6.54 -21.96
CA PHE A 355 5.11 -7.14 -21.36
C PHE A 355 5.01 -7.14 -19.84
N GLN A 356 5.44 -8.24 -19.23
CA GLN A 356 5.44 -8.35 -17.77
C GLN A 356 6.40 -7.32 -17.14
N LEU A 357 5.93 -6.67 -16.08
CA LEU A 357 6.75 -5.79 -15.26
C LEU A 357 7.70 -6.57 -14.36
N GLY A 358 8.82 -5.97 -13.97
CA GLY A 358 9.78 -6.59 -13.07
C GLY A 358 9.16 -7.01 -11.72
N ASP A 359 8.17 -6.26 -11.24
CA ASP A 359 7.44 -6.54 -9.99
C ASP A 359 6.57 -7.81 -10.04
N GLN A 360 6.31 -8.37 -11.23
CA GLN A 360 5.58 -9.64 -11.38
C GLN A 360 6.23 -10.79 -10.60
N ILE A 361 7.56 -10.80 -10.52
CA ILE A 361 8.32 -11.79 -9.73
C ILE A 361 7.91 -11.73 -8.24
N SER A 362 7.71 -10.53 -7.72
CA SER A 362 7.28 -10.33 -6.33
C SER A 362 5.84 -10.78 -6.10
N VAL A 363 4.94 -10.58 -7.07
CA VAL A 363 3.57 -11.09 -7.03
C VAL A 363 3.54 -12.60 -6.88
N GLU A 364 4.25 -13.31 -7.74
CA GLU A 364 4.30 -14.80 -7.73
C GLU A 364 4.99 -15.36 -6.48
N LYS A 365 6.02 -14.66 -6.00
CA LYS A 365 6.82 -15.10 -4.86
C LYS A 365 6.13 -14.88 -3.52
N PHE A 366 5.48 -13.72 -3.32
CA PHE A 366 5.04 -13.26 -2.00
C PHE A 366 3.52 -13.27 -1.79
N LEU A 367 2.71 -13.43 -2.84
CA LEU A 367 1.27 -13.51 -2.68
C LEU A 367 0.79 -14.97 -2.56
N ASN A 368 -0.35 -15.12 -1.88
CA ASN A 368 -1.02 -16.40 -1.61
C ASN A 368 -2.43 -16.43 -2.15
N GLY A 369 -2.99 -17.66 -2.16
CA GLY A 369 -4.42 -17.86 -2.24
C GLY A 369 -5.12 -17.36 -0.95
N VAL A 370 -6.17 -16.57 -1.12
CA VAL A 370 -6.99 -16.03 -0.04
C VAL A 370 -8.29 -16.79 0.04
N SER A 371 -8.58 -17.31 1.24
CA SER A 371 -9.84 -17.95 1.61
C SER A 371 -10.63 -17.01 2.50
N THR A 372 -11.86 -16.70 2.11
CA THR A 372 -12.76 -15.84 2.89
C THR A 372 -14.00 -16.60 3.29
N LEU A 373 -14.29 -16.67 4.59
CA LEU A 373 -15.51 -17.24 5.14
C LEU A 373 -16.42 -16.10 5.66
N ARG A 374 -17.66 -16.07 5.19
CA ARG A 374 -18.70 -15.15 5.67
C ARG A 374 -19.87 -15.93 6.22
N VAL A 375 -20.33 -15.59 7.41
CA VAL A 375 -21.51 -16.19 8.04
C VAL A 375 -22.42 -15.06 8.52
N GLY A 376 -23.71 -15.19 8.24
CA GLY A 376 -24.68 -14.16 8.61
C GLY A 376 -25.99 -14.77 9.13
N MET A 377 -26.62 -14.01 10.02
CA MET A 377 -27.95 -14.32 10.57
C MET A 377 -28.80 -13.06 10.59
N GLU A 378 -30.07 -13.20 10.23
CA GLU A 378 -31.11 -12.20 10.47
C GLU A 378 -32.23 -12.83 11.27
N ALA A 379 -32.62 -12.19 12.35
CA ALA A 379 -33.79 -12.58 13.16
C ALA A 379 -34.85 -11.47 13.13
N ARG A 380 -36.02 -11.78 12.60
CA ARG A 380 -37.16 -10.87 12.64
C ARG A 380 -37.87 -11.01 14.00
N ILE A 381 -37.62 -10.05 14.89
CA ILE A 381 -38.17 -10.04 16.28
C ILE A 381 -39.57 -9.47 16.28
N ALA A 382 -39.87 -8.52 15.40
CA ALA A 382 -41.20 -7.93 15.22
C ALA A 382 -41.44 -7.60 13.73
N PRO A 383 -42.65 -7.33 13.26
CA PRO A 383 -42.92 -7.01 11.84
C PRO A 383 -42.08 -5.88 11.26
N SER A 384 -41.70 -4.92 12.11
CA SER A 384 -40.86 -3.77 11.71
C SER A 384 -39.46 -3.76 12.33
N PHE A 385 -39.07 -4.85 13.03
CA PHE A 385 -37.77 -4.91 13.70
C PHE A 385 -37.05 -6.22 13.41
N SER A 386 -35.89 -6.12 12.78
CA SER A 386 -34.98 -7.24 12.52
C SER A 386 -33.60 -6.98 13.14
N LEU A 387 -33.05 -8.00 13.79
CA LEU A 387 -31.67 -8.01 14.29
C LEU A 387 -30.82 -8.78 13.32
N ARG A 388 -29.63 -8.23 12.96
CA ARG A 388 -28.66 -8.86 12.08
C ARG A 388 -27.32 -9.00 12.79
N ALA A 389 -26.67 -10.13 12.58
CA ALA A 389 -25.32 -10.38 13.02
C ALA A 389 -24.54 -11.08 11.90
N GLY A 390 -23.25 -10.77 11.77
CA GLY A 390 -22.38 -11.37 10.77
C GLY A 390 -20.95 -11.50 11.25
N TYR A 391 -20.27 -12.49 10.71
CA TYR A 391 -18.85 -12.72 10.92
C TYR A 391 -18.17 -12.91 9.56
N ASN A 392 -17.04 -12.24 9.38
CA ASN A 392 -16.21 -12.36 8.19
C ASN A 392 -14.77 -12.64 8.62
N HIS A 393 -14.14 -13.63 8.00
CA HIS A 393 -12.75 -13.96 8.20
C HIS A 393 -12.07 -14.23 6.86
N SER A 394 -10.95 -13.55 6.61
CA SER A 394 -10.11 -13.75 5.43
C SER A 394 -8.71 -14.14 5.86
N SER A 395 -8.12 -15.11 5.17
CA SER A 395 -6.70 -15.42 5.34
C SER A 395 -5.81 -14.29 4.81
N ALA A 396 -4.55 -14.26 5.25
CA ALA A 396 -3.58 -13.28 4.75
C ALA A 396 -3.31 -13.48 3.26
N MET A 397 -3.19 -12.37 2.53
CA MET A 397 -2.82 -12.35 1.13
C MET A 397 -1.31 -12.50 0.94
N PHE A 398 -0.51 -11.97 1.87
CA PHE A 398 0.95 -12.07 1.85
C PHE A 398 1.43 -13.30 2.61
N LYS A 399 2.49 -13.91 2.10
CA LYS A 399 3.24 -14.96 2.82
C LYS A 399 3.97 -14.36 4.02
N ASP A 400 4.26 -15.18 5.03
CA ASP A 400 4.93 -14.74 6.27
C ASP A 400 6.36 -14.23 6.02
N ASP A 401 7.00 -14.67 4.94
CA ASP A 401 8.34 -14.26 4.49
C ASP A 401 8.30 -13.13 3.44
N ALA A 402 7.14 -12.56 3.17
CA ALA A 402 7.02 -11.42 2.28
C ALA A 402 7.71 -10.20 2.91
N TYR A 403 8.57 -9.57 2.15
CA TYR A 403 9.22 -8.31 2.53
C TYR A 403 9.05 -7.28 1.40
N SER A 404 8.96 -6.02 1.78
CA SER A 404 9.04 -4.92 0.84
C SER A 404 10.51 -4.57 0.65
N ALA A 405 11.09 -4.90 -0.50
CA ALA A 405 12.34 -4.30 -0.89
C ALA A 405 12.05 -2.85 -1.29
N LEU A 406 12.85 -1.91 -0.79
CA LEU A 406 12.83 -0.54 -1.30
C LEU A 406 13.18 -0.63 -2.79
N ALA A 407 12.15 -0.58 -3.65
CA ALA A 407 12.40 -0.47 -5.07
C ALA A 407 13.17 0.84 -5.32
N VAL A 408 14.01 0.85 -6.34
CA VAL A 408 14.83 2.02 -6.74
C VAL A 408 13.99 3.31 -6.87
N TYR A 409 12.68 3.19 -7.06
CA TYR A 409 11.71 4.27 -7.23
C TYR A 409 10.82 4.54 -6.01
N ARG A 410 10.87 3.72 -4.98
CA ARG A 410 10.04 3.90 -3.77
C ARG A 410 10.89 4.53 -2.69
N THR A 411 10.59 5.77 -2.43
CA THR A 411 11.22 6.58 -1.38
C THR A 411 10.43 6.54 -0.07
N SER A 412 9.62 5.50 0.15
CA SER A 412 8.88 5.35 1.39
C SER A 412 9.72 4.64 2.44
N THR A 413 9.67 5.14 3.66
CA THR A 413 10.23 4.46 4.81
C THR A 413 9.23 3.40 5.26
N ASP A 414 9.52 2.13 4.97
CA ASP A 414 8.72 1.00 5.47
C ASP A 414 9.31 0.50 6.78
N PHE A 415 8.55 0.62 7.85
CA PHE A 415 8.94 0.06 9.15
C PHE A 415 8.52 -1.41 9.22
N ASN A 416 9.44 -2.32 8.92
CA ASN A 416 9.17 -3.76 8.80
C ASN A 416 8.71 -4.46 10.09
N ASN A 417 8.68 -3.77 11.23
CA ASN A 417 8.31 -4.33 12.53
C ASN A 417 7.09 -3.67 13.17
N VAL A 418 6.32 -2.87 12.43
CA VAL A 418 5.09 -2.26 12.95
C VAL A 418 3.99 -3.32 13.00
N LYS A 419 3.52 -3.64 14.19
CA LYS A 419 2.31 -4.43 14.38
C LYS A 419 1.12 -3.48 14.38
N GLU A 420 0.31 -3.54 13.34
CA GLU A 420 -0.96 -2.85 13.28
C GLU A 420 -2.07 -3.71 13.86
N LYS A 421 -2.94 -3.10 14.62
CA LYS A 421 -4.19 -3.69 15.09
C LYS A 421 -5.32 -2.75 14.74
N ASP A 422 -6.08 -3.11 13.71
CA ASP A 422 -7.34 -2.45 13.38
C ASP A 422 -8.44 -2.93 14.35
N THR A 423 -9.14 -2.00 14.96
CA THR A 423 -10.27 -2.29 15.87
C THR A 423 -11.54 -1.63 15.37
#